data_69cf993eec488b7871664452c400abab
#
_entry.id   69cf993eec488b7871664452c400abab
#
_cell.length_a   1.000
_cell.length_b   1.000
_cell.length_c   1.000
_cell.angle_alpha   90.00
_cell.angle_beta   90.00
_cell.angle_gamma   90.00
#
_symmetry.space_group_name_H-M   'P 1'
#
loop_
_entity.id
_entity.type
_entity.pdbx_description
1 polymer ?
#
loop_
_entity_poly.entity_id
_entity_poly.type
_entity_poly.pdbx_seq_one_letter_code
_entity_poly.pdbx_strand_id
1 'polypeptide(L)' 'MAIIPKQADSKLKIVLNAGLDENNKNIIKNKTYSNIKSTVTNDDLFELGVALTDMQNHSLMNMIRYEEYELINEII' A
#
# COMPACT_ATOMS: atom_id res chain seq x y z
N MET A 1 13.11 -28.84 12.53
CA MET A 1 12.03 -28.08 11.88
C MET A 1 12.58 -26.76 11.40
N ALA A 2 12.44 -26.46 10.12
CA ALA A 2 12.87 -25.19 9.55
C ALA A 2 11.65 -24.47 8.98
N ILE A 3 11.55 -23.18 9.27
CA ILE A 3 10.50 -22.33 8.71
C ILE A 3 11.13 -21.49 7.61
N ILE A 4 10.55 -21.55 6.43
CA ILE A 4 11.03 -20.81 5.26
C ILE A 4 9.99 -19.72 4.96
N PRO A 5 10.37 -18.44 5.02
CA PRO A 5 9.47 -17.38 4.60
C PRO A 5 9.45 -17.29 3.07
N LYS A 6 8.27 -17.38 2.51
CA LYS A 6 8.06 -17.14 1.08
C LYS A 6 7.33 -15.83 0.91
N GLN A 7 7.96 -14.87 0.24
CA GLN A 7 7.38 -13.55 0.05
C GLN A 7 6.30 -13.59 -1.04
N ALA A 8 5.12 -13.12 -0.68
CA ALA A 8 4.04 -12.91 -1.63
C ALA A 8 4.11 -11.47 -2.18
N ASP A 9 3.21 -11.15 -3.12
CA ASP A 9 3.11 -9.80 -3.64
C ASP A 9 2.74 -8.81 -2.54
N SER A 10 3.28 -7.60 -2.66
CA SER A 10 2.98 -6.50 -1.75
C SER A 10 1.65 -5.83 -2.10
N LYS A 11 1.20 -4.98 -1.20
CA LYS A 11 0.04 -4.11 -1.41
C LYS A 11 0.44 -2.68 -1.11
N LEU A 12 -0.13 -1.74 -1.85
CA LEU A 12 0.05 -0.31 -1.60
C LEU A 12 -1.28 0.28 -1.18
N LYS A 13 -1.32 0.91 0.00
CA LYS A 13 -2.48 1.67 0.46
C LYS A 13 -2.15 3.15 0.42
N ILE A 14 -3.00 3.90 -0.26
CA ILE A 14 -2.91 5.36 -0.34
C ILE A 14 -4.07 5.94 0.47
N VAL A 15 -3.74 6.80 1.42
CA VAL A 15 -4.73 7.50 2.25
C VAL A 15 -4.81 8.93 1.76
N LEU A 16 -6.00 9.35 1.35
CA LEU A 16 -6.24 10.65 0.73
C LEU A 16 -7.19 11.49 1.57
N ASN A 17 -6.96 12.80 1.56
CA ASN A 17 -7.91 13.76 2.09
C ASN A 17 -8.75 14.29 0.93
N ALA A 18 -10.04 13.99 0.95
CA ALA A 18 -10.98 14.38 -0.11
C ALA A 18 -11.73 15.67 0.22
N GLY A 19 -11.26 16.44 1.20
CA GLY A 19 -11.87 17.72 1.58
C GLY A 19 -12.65 17.63 2.88
N LEU A 20 -13.54 18.59 3.07
CA LEU A 20 -14.34 18.71 4.28
C LEU A 20 -15.78 18.28 4.02
N ASP A 21 -16.39 17.62 4.99
CA ASP A 21 -17.80 17.31 4.97
C ASP A 21 -18.65 18.49 5.53
N GLU A 22 -19.96 18.28 5.63
CA GLU A 22 -20.89 19.31 6.13
C GLU A 22 -20.58 19.73 7.57
N ASN A 23 -19.90 18.89 8.33
CA ASN A 23 -19.56 19.14 9.73
C ASN A 23 -18.12 19.66 9.90
N ASN A 24 -17.47 20.10 8.81
CA ASN A 24 -16.07 20.55 8.78
C ASN A 24 -15.08 19.48 9.20
N LYS A 25 -15.40 18.22 8.98
CA LYS A 25 -14.50 17.10 9.22
C LYS A 25 -13.89 16.65 7.91
N ASN A 26 -12.62 16.26 7.96
CA ASN A 26 -11.93 15.74 6.79
C ASN A 26 -12.55 14.44 6.31
N ILE A 27 -12.80 14.35 5.02
CA ILE A 27 -13.24 13.12 4.38
C ILE A 27 -11.99 12.33 3.99
N ILE A 28 -11.85 11.15 4.57
CA ILE A 28 -10.69 10.30 4.32
C ILE A 28 -11.09 9.20 3.34
N LYS A 29 -10.33 9.05 2.27
CA LYS A 29 -10.51 7.97 1.31
C LYS A 29 -9.27 7.11 1.26
N ASN A 30 -9.47 5.81 1.25
CA ASN A 30 -8.40 4.83 1.15
C ASN A 30 -8.50 4.13 -0.20
N LYS A 31 -7.37 3.99 -0.87
CA LYS A 31 -7.26 3.17 -2.07
C LYS A 31 -6.16 2.15 -1.86
N THR A 32 -6.49 0.89 -2.11
CA THR A 32 -5.54 -0.20 -1.96
C THR A 32 -5.32 -0.85 -3.31
N TYR A 33 -4.06 -0.97 -3.68
CA TYR A 33 -3.62 -1.63 -4.90
C TYR A 33 -2.92 -2.92 -4.50
N SER A 34 -3.43 -4.04 -4.97
CA SER A 34 -2.85 -5.36 -4.73
C SER A 34 -1.91 -5.76 -5.85
N ASN A 35 -1.24 -6.88 -5.67
CA ASN A 35 -0.37 -7.47 -6.70
C ASN A 35 0.83 -6.60 -7.09
N ILE A 36 1.35 -5.85 -6.12
CA ILE A 36 2.61 -5.14 -6.29
C ILE A 36 3.74 -6.16 -6.10
N LYS A 37 4.59 -6.32 -7.09
CA LYS A 37 5.69 -7.27 -7.00
C LYS A 37 6.61 -6.92 -5.83
N SER A 38 7.03 -7.92 -5.09
CA SER A 38 7.91 -7.74 -3.94
C SER A 38 9.26 -7.13 -4.31
N THR A 39 9.67 -7.26 -5.57
CA THR A 39 10.92 -6.71 -6.09
C THR A 39 10.87 -5.21 -6.35
N VAL A 40 9.69 -4.59 -6.36
CA VAL A 40 9.56 -3.14 -6.52
C VAL A 40 10.18 -2.45 -5.30
N THR A 41 11.11 -1.53 -5.54
CA THR A 41 11.76 -0.79 -4.46
C THR A 41 10.77 0.16 -3.79
N ASN A 42 11.08 0.56 -2.57
CA ASN A 42 10.24 1.53 -1.85
C ASN A 42 10.22 2.87 -2.58
N ASP A 43 11.34 3.29 -3.16
CA ASP A 43 11.42 4.55 -3.91
C ASP A 43 10.52 4.51 -5.15
N ASP A 44 10.58 3.43 -5.93
CA ASP A 44 9.75 3.28 -7.12
C ASP A 44 8.28 3.20 -6.76
N LEU A 45 7.96 2.50 -5.68
CA LEU A 45 6.58 2.37 -5.21
C LEU A 45 6.04 3.71 -4.74
N PHE A 46 6.85 4.51 -4.05
CA PHE A 46 6.46 5.85 -3.61
C PHE A 46 6.17 6.75 -4.81
N GLU A 47 7.03 6.74 -5.83
CA GLU A 47 6.81 7.52 -7.05
C GLU A 47 5.52 7.12 -7.77
N LEU A 48 5.25 5.81 -7.84
CA LEU A 48 4.00 5.31 -8.40
C LEU A 48 2.80 5.83 -7.61
N GLY A 49 2.90 5.78 -6.28
CA GLY A 49 1.84 6.27 -5.40
C GLY A 49 1.56 7.76 -5.58
N VAL A 50 2.61 8.56 -5.74
CA VAL A 50 2.47 10.00 -6.01
C VAL A 50 1.75 10.22 -7.34
N ALA A 51 2.13 9.50 -8.39
CA ALA A 51 1.48 9.61 -9.69
C ALA A 51 0.00 9.22 -9.61
N LEU A 52 -0.32 8.15 -8.88
CA LEU A 52 -1.70 7.72 -8.67
C LEU A 52 -2.50 8.76 -7.87
N THR A 53 -1.88 9.40 -6.91
CA THR A 53 -2.51 10.47 -6.10
C THR A 53 -2.85 11.67 -6.97
N ASP A 54 -1.95 12.07 -7.84
CA ASP A 54 -2.16 13.23 -8.73
C ASP A 54 -3.37 13.02 -9.64
N MET A 55 -3.67 11.78 -10.00
CA MET A 55 -4.84 11.43 -10.81
C MET A 55 -6.16 11.51 -10.05
N GLN A 56 -6.14 11.60 -8.72
CA GLN A 56 -7.34 11.55 -7.90
C GLN A 56 -7.89 12.93 -7.52
N ASN A 57 -7.18 14.01 -7.81
CA ASN A 57 -7.57 15.36 -7.37
C ASN A 57 -7.73 15.50 -5.85
N HIS A 58 -7.03 14.69 -5.07
CA HIS A 58 -7.08 14.72 -3.61
C HIS A 58 -5.68 14.88 -3.06
N SER A 59 -5.58 15.36 -1.82
CA SER A 59 -4.29 15.50 -1.15
C SER A 59 -3.85 14.17 -0.57
N LEU A 60 -2.59 13.83 -0.77
CA LEU A 60 -2.00 12.64 -0.15
C LEU A 60 -1.79 12.91 1.34
N MET A 61 -2.33 12.04 2.19
CA MET A 61 -2.10 12.08 3.63
C MET A 61 -1.06 11.06 4.06
N ASN A 62 -1.14 9.85 3.53
CA ASN A 62 -0.28 8.77 3.94
C ASN A 62 -0.16 7.72 2.84
N MET A 63 0.94 7.00 2.86
CA MET A 63 1.19 5.92 1.90
C MET A 63 1.81 4.76 2.67
N ILE A 64 1.21 3.59 2.56
CA ILE A 64 1.61 2.42 3.33
C ILE A 64 1.87 1.27 2.39
N ARG A 65 3.00 0.62 2.56
CA ARG A 65 3.31 -0.63 1.87
C ARG A 65 3.08 -1.79 2.83
N TYR A 66 2.30 -2.78 2.38
CA TYR A 66 2.12 -4.02 3.11
C TYR A 66 2.94 -5.11 2.45
N GLU A 67 3.75 -5.79 3.22
CA GLU A 67 4.50 -6.94 2.76
C GLU A 67 3.92 -8.19 3.42
N GLU A 68 3.81 -9.25 2.64
CA GLU A 68 3.22 -10.51 3.10
C GLU A 68 4.20 -11.64 2.89
N TYR A 69 4.33 -12.47 3.92
CA TYR A 69 5.17 -13.66 3.88
C TYR A 69 4.34 -14.87 4.26
N GLU A 70 4.42 -15.89 3.44
CA GLU A 70 3.91 -17.21 3.80
C GLU A 70 5.01 -17.95 4.54
N LEU A 71 4.69 -18.46 5.72
CA LEU A 71 5.63 -19.22 6.52
C LEU A 71 5.45 -20.69 6.22
N ILE A 72 6.44 -21.29 5.58
CA ILE A 72 6.39 -22.67 5.14
C ILE A 72 7.23 -23.51 6.09
N ASN A 73 6.59 -24.53 6.68
CA ASN A 73 7.29 -25.51 7.51
C ASN A 73 7.89 -26.55 6.58
N GLU A 74 9.20 -26.59 6.51
CA GLU A 74 9.90 -27.59 5.74
C GLU A 74 9.99 -28.88 6.57
N ILE A 75 9.24 -29.88 6.12
CA ILE A 75 9.27 -31.23 6.72
C ILE A 75 10.08 -32.12 5.80
N ILE A 76 11.12 -32.66 6.36
CA ILE A 76 12.00 -33.59 5.63
C ILE A 76 11.61 -35.03 5.95
#